data_056b52e26192d4a2e02a4478db7b2a3c
#
_entry.id   056b52e26192d4a2e02a4478db7b2a3c
#
_cell.length_a   1.000
_cell.length_b   1.000
_cell.length_c   1.000
_cell.angle_alpha   90.00
_cell.angle_beta   90.00
_cell.angle_gamma   90.00
#
_symmetry.space_group_name_H-M   'P 1'
#
loop_
_entity.id
_entity.type
_entity.pdbx_description
1 polymer ?
#
loop_
_entity_poly.entity_id
_entity_poly.type
_entity_poly.pdbx_seq_one_letter_code
_entity_poly.pdbx_strand_id
1 'polypeptide(L)'
;TALEDIVAKEFTKRTGKRVRRCGTMQNTKKRWMLANVDRLIIGEQAGLECKTTNAFNYKEWQDDGLPNSYYWQCQHYMLCTGLPMWYIAVLIGGQHYDFKPVPRNDEDIDYLYRKELDFWAMVQTKTPPPIDGSSATSKALDEQYPGGNTNPVELPEEAGTALAILNDAKKEKKRIDTLIEEQENRIKSIMGDD
;
A
#
# COMPACT_ATOMS: atom_id res chain seq x y z
N THR A 1 13.94 5.57 -8.85
CA THR A 1 14.04 6.98 -8.43
C THR A 1 15.48 7.37 -8.13
N ALA A 2 15.80 8.69 -8.08
CA ALA A 2 17.17 9.16 -7.77
C ALA A 2 17.68 8.69 -6.38
N LEU A 3 16.78 8.56 -5.40
CA LEU A 3 17.12 8.12 -4.04
C LEU A 3 17.25 6.60 -3.90
N GLU A 4 16.73 5.81 -4.78
CA GLU A 4 16.80 4.35 -4.76
C GLU A 4 18.25 3.83 -4.76
N ASP A 5 19.12 4.43 -5.57
CA ASP A 5 20.54 4.08 -5.60
C ASP A 5 21.24 4.42 -4.28
N ILE A 6 20.81 5.48 -3.60
CA ILE A 6 21.34 5.88 -2.28
C ILE A 6 20.94 4.83 -1.23
N VAL A 7 19.68 4.44 -1.21
CA VAL A 7 19.16 3.39 -0.30
C VAL A 7 19.90 2.08 -0.52
N ALA A 8 20.07 1.66 -1.77
CA ALA A 8 20.76 0.43 -2.12
C ALA A 8 22.26 0.44 -1.75
N LYS A 9 22.94 1.58 -1.90
CA LYS A 9 24.34 1.75 -1.49
C LYS A 9 24.50 1.69 0.02
N GLU A 10 23.59 2.32 0.76
CA GLU A 10 23.62 2.29 2.22
C GLU A 10 23.33 0.87 2.75
N PHE A 11 22.42 0.13 2.10
CA PHE A 11 22.20 -1.30 2.40
C PHE A 11 23.49 -2.11 2.27
N THR A 12 24.18 -1.96 1.14
CA THR A 12 25.46 -2.66 0.92
C THR A 12 26.49 -2.28 1.97
N LYS A 13 26.59 -1.00 2.32
CA LYS A 13 27.55 -0.51 3.33
C LYS A 13 27.29 -1.11 4.71
N ARG A 14 26.01 -1.22 5.13
CA ARG A 14 25.66 -1.74 6.46
C ARG A 14 25.71 -3.25 6.58
N THR A 15 25.39 -3.95 5.49
CA THR A 15 25.24 -5.42 5.50
C THR A 15 26.42 -6.17 4.89
N GLY A 16 27.26 -5.49 4.10
CA GLY A 16 28.28 -6.13 3.26
C GLY A 16 27.72 -6.85 2.02
N LYS A 17 26.38 -6.92 1.88
CA LYS A 17 25.71 -7.61 0.78
C LYS A 17 25.74 -6.76 -0.48
N ARG A 18 26.42 -7.24 -1.53
CA ARG A 18 26.45 -6.55 -2.82
C ARG A 18 25.16 -6.77 -3.56
N VAL A 19 24.65 -5.72 -4.20
CA VAL A 19 23.41 -5.76 -4.95
C VAL A 19 23.62 -5.41 -6.43
N ARG A 20 22.77 -5.90 -7.30
CA ARG A 20 22.75 -5.53 -8.72
C ARG A 20 21.34 -5.08 -9.10
N ARG A 21 21.24 -4.16 -10.05
CA ARG A 21 19.97 -3.77 -10.65
C ARG A 21 19.32 -4.98 -11.33
N CYS A 22 18.02 -5.03 -11.26
CA CYS A 22 17.19 -5.97 -11.98
C CYS A 22 16.10 -5.20 -12.71
N GLY A 23 15.63 -5.75 -13.80
CA GLY A 23 14.43 -5.23 -14.47
C GLY A 23 13.19 -5.98 -14.04
N THR A 24 12.13 -5.84 -14.83
CA THR A 24 10.90 -6.60 -14.65
C THR A 24 11.18 -8.09 -14.74
N MET A 25 10.75 -8.82 -13.75
CA MET A 25 10.76 -10.28 -13.72
C MET A 25 9.35 -10.82 -13.98
N GLN A 26 9.27 -11.92 -14.69
CA GLN A 26 8.01 -12.57 -15.02
C GLN A 26 8.00 -13.97 -14.43
N ASN A 27 6.90 -14.38 -13.82
CA ASN A 27 6.75 -15.75 -13.36
C ASN A 27 6.74 -16.72 -14.55
N THR A 28 7.54 -17.76 -14.48
CA THR A 28 7.74 -18.70 -15.61
C THR A 28 6.50 -19.53 -15.94
N LYS A 29 5.65 -19.80 -14.95
CA LYS A 29 4.43 -20.60 -15.09
C LYS A 29 3.19 -19.72 -15.30
N LYS A 30 3.14 -18.55 -14.69
CA LYS A 30 2.01 -17.61 -14.69
C LYS A 30 2.46 -16.29 -15.31
N ARG A 31 2.52 -16.25 -16.64
CA ARG A 31 3.13 -15.15 -17.42
C ARG A 31 2.46 -13.78 -17.23
N TRP A 32 1.26 -13.73 -16.67
CA TRP A 32 0.59 -12.49 -16.34
C TRP A 32 1.12 -11.85 -15.04
N MET A 33 1.84 -12.63 -14.22
CA MET A 33 2.43 -12.15 -12.97
C MET A 33 3.80 -11.53 -13.26
N LEU A 34 3.92 -10.26 -12.97
CA LEU A 34 5.12 -9.46 -13.21
C LEU A 34 5.58 -8.80 -11.91
N ALA A 35 6.88 -8.74 -11.70
CA ALA A 35 7.51 -8.07 -10.56
C ALA A 35 8.56 -7.06 -11.06
N ASN A 36 8.37 -5.79 -10.76
CA ASN A 36 9.38 -4.76 -10.97
C ASN A 36 10.25 -4.68 -9.72
N VAL A 37 11.39 -5.37 -9.75
CA VAL A 37 12.26 -5.47 -8.58
C VAL A 37 13.41 -4.47 -8.67
N ASP A 38 13.72 -3.81 -7.56
CA ASP A 38 14.77 -2.80 -7.52
C ASP A 38 16.14 -3.43 -7.64
N ARG A 39 16.45 -4.43 -6.80
CA ARG A 39 17.75 -5.10 -6.75
C ARG A 39 17.63 -6.58 -6.44
N LEU A 40 18.62 -7.33 -6.91
CA LEU A 40 18.90 -8.70 -6.46
C LEU A 40 20.22 -8.71 -5.71
N ILE A 41 20.33 -9.54 -4.67
CA ILE A 41 21.55 -9.70 -3.88
C ILE A 41 22.50 -10.68 -4.62
N ILE A 42 23.74 -10.27 -4.79
CA ILE A 42 24.74 -11.08 -5.50
C ILE A 42 25.24 -12.18 -4.56
N GLY A 43 25.10 -13.42 -5.01
CA GLY A 43 25.56 -14.60 -4.23
C GLY A 43 24.52 -15.13 -3.25
N GLU A 44 23.32 -14.53 -3.18
CA GLU A 44 22.24 -14.99 -2.32
C GLU A 44 20.94 -15.15 -3.12
N GLN A 45 20.07 -16.03 -2.68
CA GLN A 45 18.71 -16.17 -3.22
C GLN A 45 17.77 -15.16 -2.56
N ALA A 46 18.05 -13.88 -2.76
CA ALA A 46 17.29 -12.80 -2.12
C ALA A 46 17.22 -11.57 -3.01
N GLY A 47 16.18 -10.77 -2.80
CA GLY A 47 16.02 -9.45 -3.40
C GLY A 47 16.06 -8.32 -2.37
N LEU A 48 16.09 -7.10 -2.87
CA LEU A 48 16.03 -5.88 -2.07
C LEU A 48 15.06 -4.90 -2.73
N GLU A 49 14.12 -4.42 -1.93
CA GLU A 49 13.23 -3.30 -2.24
C GLU A 49 13.73 -2.04 -1.53
N CYS A 50 13.77 -0.92 -2.25
CA CYS A 50 14.28 0.35 -1.76
C CYS A 50 13.15 1.35 -1.63
N LYS A 51 12.89 1.83 -0.42
CA LYS A 51 11.82 2.79 -0.11
C LYS A 51 12.37 4.12 0.39
N THR A 52 11.60 5.16 0.13
CA THR A 52 11.77 6.47 0.77
C THR A 52 10.42 6.93 1.30
N THR A 53 10.39 7.49 2.48
CA THR A 53 9.19 8.03 3.08
C THR A 53 9.49 9.32 3.85
N ASN A 54 8.45 10.08 4.20
CA ASN A 54 8.60 11.28 5.00
C ASN A 54 8.80 10.95 6.49
N ALA A 55 9.22 11.95 7.27
CA ALA A 55 9.49 11.78 8.70
C ALA A 55 8.23 11.43 9.53
N PHE A 56 7.03 11.81 9.06
CA PHE A 56 5.77 11.52 9.77
C PHE A 56 5.47 10.04 9.86
N ASN A 57 5.95 9.25 8.89
CA ASN A 57 5.75 7.80 8.86
C ASN A 57 6.81 7.02 9.67
N TYR A 58 7.66 7.72 10.44
CA TYR A 58 8.73 7.07 11.20
C TYR A 58 8.21 5.98 12.15
N LYS A 59 7.07 6.22 12.80
CA LYS A 59 6.46 5.28 13.75
C LYS A 59 6.07 3.93 13.11
N GLU A 60 5.70 3.93 11.83
CA GLU A 60 5.31 2.70 11.11
C GLU A 60 6.49 1.74 10.88
N TRP A 61 7.71 2.25 11.03
CA TRP A 61 8.96 1.53 10.79
C TRP A 61 9.73 1.22 12.07
N GLN A 62 9.25 1.71 13.24
CA GLN A 62 9.89 1.45 14.53
C GLN A 62 9.72 -0.02 14.93
N ASP A 63 10.66 -0.50 15.73
CA ASP A 63 10.71 -1.87 16.23
C ASP A 63 10.67 -2.88 15.06
N ASP A 64 9.75 -3.83 15.11
CA ASP A 64 9.51 -4.78 14.02
C ASP A 64 8.45 -4.28 13.00
N GLY A 65 8.04 -3.01 13.10
CA GLY A 65 7.03 -2.43 12.23
C GLY A 65 7.44 -2.44 10.75
N LEU A 66 6.57 -3.00 9.92
CA LEU A 66 6.67 -2.96 8.47
C LEU A 66 5.27 -2.68 7.92
N PRO A 67 5.07 -1.58 7.15
CA PRO A 67 3.75 -1.33 6.56
C PRO A 67 3.25 -2.52 5.74
N ASN A 68 2.01 -2.94 5.99
CA ASN A 68 1.43 -4.14 5.37
C ASN A 68 1.54 -4.13 3.84
N SER A 69 1.38 -2.97 3.20
CA SER A 69 1.49 -2.85 1.75
C SER A 69 2.86 -3.29 1.22
N TYR A 70 3.92 -2.99 1.96
CA TYR A 70 5.29 -3.37 1.58
C TYR A 70 5.59 -4.83 1.89
N TYR A 71 5.03 -5.37 2.98
CA TYR A 71 5.07 -6.80 3.25
C TYR A 71 4.48 -7.60 2.09
N TRP A 72 3.24 -7.27 1.69
CA TRP A 72 2.56 -7.94 0.58
C TRP A 72 3.30 -7.76 -0.76
N GLN A 73 3.91 -6.61 -1.00
CA GLN A 73 4.76 -6.39 -2.17
C GLN A 73 5.95 -7.35 -2.19
N CYS A 74 6.62 -7.55 -1.06
CA CYS A 74 7.73 -8.50 -0.96
C CYS A 74 7.25 -9.95 -1.16
N GLN A 75 6.10 -10.34 -0.59
CA GLN A 75 5.52 -11.67 -0.81
C GLN A 75 5.16 -11.88 -2.29
N HIS A 76 4.61 -10.88 -2.97
CA HIS A 76 4.38 -10.92 -4.41
C HIS A 76 5.67 -11.12 -5.21
N TYR A 77 6.73 -10.44 -4.85
CA TYR A 77 8.02 -10.64 -5.51
C TYR A 77 8.55 -12.05 -5.32
N MET A 78 8.42 -12.61 -4.12
CA MET A 78 8.79 -14.01 -3.84
C MET A 78 7.87 -15.02 -4.53
N LEU A 79 6.59 -14.69 -4.71
CA LEU A 79 5.66 -15.47 -5.54
C LEU A 79 6.10 -15.48 -7.01
N CYS A 80 6.48 -14.32 -7.57
CA CYS A 80 6.90 -14.20 -8.96
C CYS A 80 8.25 -14.87 -9.25
N THR A 81 9.21 -14.72 -8.32
CA THR A 81 10.61 -15.11 -8.54
C THR A 81 10.95 -16.51 -8.03
N GLY A 82 10.18 -17.02 -7.07
CA GLY A 82 10.49 -18.25 -6.33
C GLY A 82 11.59 -18.09 -5.28
N LEU A 83 12.09 -16.85 -5.05
CA LEU A 83 13.11 -16.59 -4.03
C LEU A 83 12.56 -16.75 -2.62
N PRO A 84 13.38 -17.23 -1.64
CA PRO A 84 12.93 -17.48 -0.28
C PRO A 84 13.01 -16.26 0.63
N MET A 85 13.63 -15.16 0.20
CA MET A 85 13.89 -14.01 1.05
C MET A 85 13.83 -12.70 0.25
N TRP A 86 13.28 -11.68 0.89
CA TRP A 86 13.37 -10.29 0.43
C TRP A 86 13.85 -9.40 1.57
N TYR A 87 14.62 -8.39 1.25
CA TYR A 87 14.92 -7.29 2.18
C TYR A 87 14.17 -6.06 1.73
N ILE A 88 13.68 -5.30 2.68
CA ILE A 88 13.17 -3.96 2.44
C ILE A 88 14.04 -2.96 3.18
N ALA A 89 14.52 -1.96 2.47
CA ALA A 89 15.33 -0.89 3.03
C ALA A 89 14.62 0.45 2.82
N VAL A 90 14.66 1.30 3.82
CA VAL A 90 13.95 2.59 3.81
C VAL A 90 14.84 3.74 4.27
N LEU A 91 14.73 4.86 3.57
CA LEU A 91 15.25 6.15 3.99
C LEU A 91 14.07 7.05 4.40
N ILE A 92 13.98 7.38 5.68
CA ILE A 92 12.88 8.11 6.30
C ILE A 92 13.31 9.56 6.53
N GLY A 93 12.57 10.52 5.96
CA GLY A 93 12.86 11.94 6.09
C GLY A 93 14.25 12.37 5.60
N GLY A 94 14.93 11.52 4.81
CA GLY A 94 16.30 11.76 4.34
C GLY A 94 17.39 11.60 5.42
N GLN A 95 17.05 11.21 6.64
CA GLN A 95 17.98 11.18 7.80
C GLN A 95 18.06 9.84 8.50
N HIS A 96 16.95 9.10 8.57
CA HIS A 96 16.89 7.81 9.24
C HIS A 96 16.86 6.69 8.21
N TYR A 97 17.75 5.74 8.38
CA TYR A 97 17.82 4.57 7.51
C TYR A 97 17.59 3.29 8.32
N ASP A 98 16.70 2.45 7.83
CA ASP A 98 16.44 1.12 8.39
C ASP A 98 16.30 0.08 7.28
N PHE A 99 16.46 -1.19 7.63
CA PHE A 99 16.19 -2.30 6.73
C PHE A 99 15.72 -3.52 7.52
N LYS A 100 14.80 -4.28 6.91
CA LYS A 100 14.22 -5.46 7.53
C LYS A 100 14.24 -6.66 6.57
N PRO A 101 14.53 -7.87 7.07
CA PRO A 101 14.33 -9.09 6.31
C PRO A 101 12.84 -9.43 6.26
N VAL A 102 12.37 -9.85 5.11
CA VAL A 102 11.02 -10.35 4.89
C VAL A 102 11.15 -11.78 4.35
N PRO A 103 11.02 -12.80 5.20
CA PRO A 103 11.05 -14.17 4.77
C PRO A 103 9.81 -14.51 3.96
N ARG A 104 9.95 -15.48 3.05
CA ARG A 104 8.85 -16.04 2.30
C ARG A 104 7.87 -16.73 3.27
N ASN A 105 6.60 -16.42 3.12
CA ASN A 105 5.51 -17.09 3.81
C ASN A 105 4.58 -17.74 2.77
N ASP A 106 4.59 -19.06 2.70
CA ASP A 106 3.83 -19.76 1.66
C ASP A 106 2.31 -19.71 1.90
N GLU A 107 1.83 -19.59 3.14
CA GLU A 107 0.40 -19.44 3.45
C GLU A 107 -0.11 -18.07 2.96
N ASP A 108 0.64 -17.00 3.24
CA ASP A 108 0.34 -15.66 2.77
C ASP A 108 0.44 -15.57 1.25
N ILE A 109 1.43 -16.23 0.65
CA ILE A 109 1.59 -16.29 -0.81
C ILE A 109 0.42 -17.00 -1.47
N ASP A 110 -0.08 -18.09 -0.89
CA ASP A 110 -1.25 -18.80 -1.41
C ASP A 110 -2.52 -17.93 -1.32
N TYR A 111 -2.66 -17.18 -0.22
CA TYR A 111 -3.76 -16.22 -0.09
C TYR A 111 -3.65 -15.11 -1.14
N LEU A 112 -2.48 -14.48 -1.26
CA LEU A 112 -2.20 -13.42 -2.22
C LEU A 112 -2.46 -13.90 -3.66
N TYR A 113 -1.95 -15.07 -4.01
CA TYR A 113 -2.14 -15.66 -5.34
C TYR A 113 -3.62 -15.80 -5.72
N ARG A 114 -4.47 -16.27 -4.78
CA ARG A 114 -5.91 -16.37 -5.04
C ARG A 114 -6.53 -15.00 -5.31
N LYS A 115 -6.18 -13.99 -4.52
CA LYS A 115 -6.66 -12.61 -4.72
C LYS A 115 -6.21 -12.01 -6.06
N GLU A 116 -4.95 -12.23 -6.42
CA GLU A 116 -4.42 -11.80 -7.71
C GLU A 116 -5.08 -12.53 -8.89
N LEU A 117 -5.37 -13.82 -8.74
CA LEU A 117 -6.07 -14.60 -9.76
C LEU A 117 -7.51 -14.12 -9.97
N ASP A 118 -8.23 -13.84 -8.89
CA ASP A 118 -9.59 -13.27 -8.95
C ASP A 118 -9.57 -11.91 -9.67
N PHE A 119 -8.62 -11.06 -9.32
CA PHE A 119 -8.46 -9.76 -9.97
C PHE A 119 -8.07 -9.91 -11.46
N TRP A 120 -7.17 -10.84 -11.77
CA TRP A 120 -6.80 -11.10 -13.16
C TRP A 120 -7.97 -11.60 -14.01
N ALA A 121 -8.85 -12.42 -13.44
CA ALA A 121 -10.08 -12.82 -14.10
C ALA A 121 -10.99 -11.63 -14.44
N MET A 122 -11.11 -10.66 -13.51
CA MET A 122 -11.83 -9.40 -13.77
C MET A 122 -11.19 -8.60 -14.91
N VAL A 123 -9.86 -8.51 -14.95
CA VAL A 123 -9.13 -7.85 -16.05
C VAL A 123 -9.41 -8.51 -17.38
N GLN A 124 -9.39 -9.84 -17.45
CA GLN A 124 -9.65 -10.58 -18.69
C GLN A 124 -11.09 -10.44 -19.18
N THR A 125 -12.04 -10.43 -18.27
CA THR A 125 -13.47 -10.25 -18.60
C THR A 125 -13.86 -8.78 -18.75
N LYS A 126 -12.95 -7.84 -18.50
CA LYS A 126 -13.21 -6.39 -18.46
C LYS A 126 -14.32 -6.03 -17.49
N THR A 127 -14.45 -6.78 -16.40
CA THR A 127 -15.42 -6.55 -15.34
C THR A 127 -14.77 -5.70 -14.26
N PRO A 128 -15.26 -4.47 -13.99
CA PRO A 128 -14.71 -3.66 -12.90
C PRO A 128 -14.85 -4.36 -11.55
N PRO A 129 -13.91 -4.15 -10.62
CA PRO A 129 -14.10 -4.57 -9.23
C PRO A 129 -15.37 -3.95 -8.63
N PRO A 130 -15.95 -4.57 -7.59
CA PRO A 130 -17.06 -3.97 -6.86
C PRO A 130 -16.67 -2.58 -6.32
N ILE A 131 -17.62 -1.65 -6.36
CA ILE A 131 -17.43 -0.31 -5.80
C ILE A 131 -17.30 -0.43 -4.28
N ASP A 132 -16.22 0.12 -3.74
CA ASP A 132 -15.95 0.19 -2.32
C ASP A 132 -15.62 1.63 -1.87
N GLY A 133 -15.35 1.84 -0.58
CA GLY A 133 -14.98 3.15 -0.02
C GLY A 133 -13.49 3.49 -0.13
N SER A 134 -12.71 2.78 -0.93
CA SER A 134 -11.28 3.04 -1.07
C SER A 134 -10.97 4.29 -1.90
N SER A 135 -9.84 4.93 -1.61
CA SER A 135 -9.34 6.05 -2.41
C SER A 135 -9.00 5.63 -3.86
N ALA A 136 -8.64 4.36 -4.07
CA ALA A 136 -8.37 3.82 -5.40
C ALA A 136 -9.65 3.78 -6.25
N THR A 137 -10.77 3.32 -5.68
CA THR A 137 -12.08 3.35 -6.34
C THR A 137 -12.52 4.78 -6.63
N SER A 138 -12.39 5.70 -5.66
CA SER A 138 -12.72 7.12 -5.88
C SER A 138 -11.93 7.69 -7.06
N LYS A 139 -10.61 7.48 -7.07
CA LYS A 139 -9.73 7.96 -8.14
C LYS A 139 -10.10 7.37 -9.50
N ALA A 140 -10.39 6.08 -9.58
CA ALA A 140 -10.80 5.43 -10.82
C ALA A 140 -12.12 5.99 -11.37
N LEU A 141 -13.09 6.26 -10.48
CA LEU A 141 -14.35 6.89 -10.85
C LEU A 141 -14.17 8.35 -11.30
N ASP A 142 -13.32 9.13 -10.63
CA ASP A 142 -13.00 10.51 -11.03
C ASP A 142 -12.31 10.56 -12.41
N GLU A 143 -11.43 9.60 -12.70
CA GLU A 143 -10.78 9.49 -14.02
C GLU A 143 -11.78 9.05 -15.11
N GLN A 144 -12.71 8.15 -14.78
CA GLN A 144 -13.72 7.66 -15.71
C GLN A 144 -14.84 8.71 -15.97
N TYR A 145 -15.17 9.49 -14.95
CA TYR A 145 -16.25 10.47 -14.97
C TYR A 145 -15.74 11.84 -14.49
N PRO A 146 -14.92 12.52 -15.29
CA PRO A 146 -14.23 13.76 -14.87
C PRO A 146 -15.18 14.93 -14.56
N GLY A 147 -16.50 14.76 -14.72
CA GLY A 147 -17.46 15.83 -14.47
C GLY A 147 -17.47 16.90 -15.56
N GLY A 148 -17.99 18.09 -15.22
CA GLY A 148 -18.00 19.26 -16.12
C GLY A 148 -19.29 19.43 -16.93
N ASN A 149 -20.23 18.51 -16.88
CA ASN A 149 -21.54 18.71 -17.44
C ASN A 149 -22.48 19.36 -16.41
N THR A 150 -23.00 20.54 -16.72
CA THR A 150 -23.89 21.29 -15.84
C THR A 150 -25.39 21.01 -16.10
N ASN A 151 -25.70 20.15 -17.06
CA ASN A 151 -27.09 19.80 -17.35
C ASN A 151 -27.67 18.94 -16.21
N PRO A 152 -28.88 19.22 -15.75
CA PRO A 152 -29.57 18.37 -14.79
C PRO A 152 -29.73 16.96 -15.36
N VAL A 153 -29.40 15.96 -14.53
CA VAL A 153 -29.58 14.54 -14.87
C VAL A 153 -30.59 13.96 -13.90
N GLU A 154 -31.59 13.24 -14.43
CA GLU A 154 -32.51 12.48 -13.62
C GLU A 154 -31.78 11.26 -13.04
N LEU A 155 -31.75 11.18 -11.72
CA LEU A 155 -31.04 10.09 -11.03
C LEU A 155 -31.95 8.85 -10.89
N PRO A 156 -31.42 7.65 -11.10
CA PRO A 156 -32.16 6.42 -10.85
C PRO A 156 -32.47 6.25 -9.35
N GLU A 157 -33.47 5.44 -9.02
CA GLU A 157 -33.94 5.20 -7.65
C GLU A 157 -32.81 4.73 -6.72
N GLU A 158 -31.89 3.93 -7.24
CA GLU A 158 -30.69 3.44 -6.52
C GLU A 158 -29.81 4.60 -6.01
N ALA A 159 -29.67 5.66 -6.80
CA ALA A 159 -28.91 6.83 -6.39
C ALA A 159 -29.62 7.59 -5.26
N GLY A 160 -30.96 7.62 -5.26
CA GLY A 160 -31.77 8.16 -4.17
C GLY A 160 -31.51 7.42 -2.85
N THR A 161 -31.47 6.10 -2.88
CA THR A 161 -31.15 5.26 -1.73
C THR A 161 -29.73 5.52 -1.23
N ALA A 162 -28.74 5.56 -2.13
CA ALA A 162 -27.36 5.86 -1.77
C ALA A 162 -27.19 7.26 -1.14
N LEU A 163 -27.90 8.26 -1.65
CA LEU A 163 -27.94 9.62 -1.10
C LEU A 163 -28.56 9.66 0.30
N ALA A 164 -29.61 8.91 0.56
CA ALA A 164 -30.22 8.82 1.90
C ALA A 164 -29.22 8.23 2.91
N ILE A 165 -28.58 7.10 2.57
CA ILE A 165 -27.55 6.46 3.41
C ILE A 165 -26.39 7.43 3.65
N LEU A 166 -25.91 8.12 2.61
CA LEU A 166 -24.82 9.09 2.73
C LEU A 166 -25.18 10.24 3.70
N ASN A 167 -26.41 10.77 3.58
CA ASN A 167 -26.85 11.86 4.45
C ASN A 167 -26.96 11.42 5.92
N ASP A 168 -27.45 10.21 6.17
CA ASP A 168 -27.54 9.69 7.55
C ASP A 168 -26.15 9.39 8.12
N ALA A 169 -25.24 8.83 7.31
CA ALA A 169 -23.85 8.65 7.72
C ALA A 169 -23.13 9.98 8.03
N LYS A 170 -23.39 11.05 7.26
CA LYS A 170 -22.86 12.39 7.54
C LYS A 170 -23.41 12.99 8.83
N LYS A 171 -24.70 12.78 9.14
CA LYS A 171 -25.29 13.20 10.42
C LYS A 171 -24.63 12.48 11.60
N GLU A 172 -24.49 11.15 11.48
CA GLU A 172 -23.86 10.36 12.54
C GLU A 172 -22.39 10.74 12.74
N LYS A 173 -21.64 10.93 11.64
CA LYS A 173 -20.26 11.45 11.73
C LYS A 173 -20.19 12.75 12.52
N LYS A 174 -21.06 13.73 12.20
CA LYS A 174 -21.09 15.01 12.92
C LYS A 174 -21.39 14.82 14.41
N ARG A 175 -22.28 13.90 14.76
CA ARG A 175 -22.59 13.57 16.17
C ARG A 175 -21.36 13.00 16.89
N ILE A 176 -20.65 12.08 16.23
CA ILE A 176 -19.42 11.49 16.77
C ILE A 176 -18.31 12.53 16.90
N ASP A 177 -18.10 13.37 15.90
CA ASP A 177 -17.09 14.45 15.95
C ASP A 177 -17.35 15.40 17.13
N THR A 178 -18.62 15.79 17.37
CA THR A 178 -19.02 16.60 18.55
C THR A 178 -18.71 15.88 19.85
N LEU A 179 -19.01 14.59 19.95
CA LEU A 179 -18.73 13.80 21.15
C LEU A 179 -17.22 13.70 21.43
N ILE A 180 -16.42 13.52 20.40
CA ILE A 180 -14.95 13.52 20.52
C ILE A 180 -14.47 14.85 21.08
N GLU A 181 -14.91 15.97 20.51
CA GLU A 181 -14.53 17.30 20.95
C GLU A 181 -14.94 17.58 22.42
N GLU A 182 -16.15 17.14 22.82
CA GLU A 182 -16.59 17.22 24.21
C GLU A 182 -15.66 16.44 25.16
N GLN A 183 -15.25 15.23 24.80
CA GLN A 183 -14.35 14.43 25.64
C GLN A 183 -12.93 15.02 25.67
N GLU A 184 -12.42 15.52 24.56
CA GLU A 184 -11.14 16.23 24.52
C GLU A 184 -11.14 17.48 25.41
N ASN A 185 -12.21 18.26 25.35
CA ASN A 185 -12.39 19.45 26.23
C ASN A 185 -12.48 19.04 27.69
N ARG A 186 -13.15 17.94 28.01
CA ARG A 186 -13.20 17.40 29.37
C ARG A 186 -11.82 17.00 29.87
N ILE A 187 -11.04 16.32 29.04
CA ILE A 187 -9.66 15.92 29.36
C ILE A 187 -8.79 17.18 29.60
N LYS A 188 -8.84 18.15 28.70
CA LYS A 188 -8.13 19.44 28.86
C LYS A 188 -8.49 20.14 30.16
N SER A 189 -9.79 20.17 30.51
CA SER A 189 -10.27 20.78 31.77
C SER A 189 -9.78 20.04 33.02
N ILE A 190 -9.58 18.73 32.95
CA ILE A 190 -9.05 17.92 34.06
C ILE A 190 -7.52 18.10 34.19
N MET A 191 -6.80 18.20 33.06
CA MET A 191 -5.36 18.39 33.08
C MET A 191 -4.93 19.78 33.55
N GLY A 192 -5.78 20.83 33.37
CA GLY A 192 -5.44 22.18 33.76
C GLY A 192 -4.26 22.75 32.97
N ASP A 193 -3.42 23.51 33.66
CA ASP A 193 -2.22 24.17 33.12
C ASP A 193 -0.95 23.32 33.32
N ASP A 194 -1.06 21.99 33.63
CA ASP A 194 0.07 21.09 33.82
C ASP A 194 0.55 20.47 32.48
#